data_907abd74394629522f472015e5a52132
#
_entry.id   907abd74394629522f472015e5a52132
#
_cell.length_a   1.000
_cell.length_b   1.000
_cell.length_c   1.000
_cell.angle_alpha   90.00
_cell.angle_beta   90.00
_cell.angle_gamma   90.00
#
_symmetry.space_group_name_H-M   'P 1'
#
loop_
_entity.id
_entity.type
_entity.pdbx_description
1 polymer ?
#
loop_
_entity_poly.entity_id
_entity_poly.type
_entity_poly.pdbx_seq_one_letter_code
_entity_poly.pdbx_strand_id
1 'polypeptide(L)'
;MHRLLLALAACLLSACSLLSPYSHMTKIDLQISATDSLNPDLHGRPSPVVLQLIELRHSVAFEQADFFALQQRPQQILSPDLLALQELELRPGEQRQFKIAAGPEARHLGLIAAYRDLPNTRWRIRLDVQPG
;
A
#
# COMPACT_ATOMS: atom_id res chain seq x y z
N MET A 1 -10.42 -20.95 -49.12
CA MET A 1 -10.94 -21.28 -47.78
C MET A 1 -9.88 -21.35 -46.72
N HIS A 2 -8.76 -22.02 -46.93
CA HIS A 2 -7.68 -22.13 -45.92
C HIS A 2 -7.07 -20.77 -45.53
N ARG A 3 -6.98 -19.84 -46.44
CA ARG A 3 -6.41 -18.51 -46.18
C ARG A 3 -7.30 -17.65 -45.27
N LEU A 4 -8.61 -17.80 -45.36
CA LEU A 4 -9.58 -17.12 -44.49
C LEU A 4 -9.57 -17.66 -43.05
N LEU A 5 -9.40 -18.97 -42.90
CA LEU A 5 -9.31 -19.63 -41.58
C LEU A 5 -8.02 -19.23 -40.85
N LEU A 6 -6.90 -19.12 -41.58
CA LEU A 6 -5.63 -18.68 -41.00
C LEU A 6 -5.67 -17.21 -40.57
N ALA A 7 -6.33 -16.34 -41.30
CA ALA A 7 -6.50 -14.94 -40.96
C ALA A 7 -7.39 -14.79 -39.71
N LEU A 8 -8.44 -15.57 -39.56
CA LEU A 8 -9.32 -15.57 -38.39
C LEU A 8 -8.59 -16.05 -37.13
N ALA A 9 -7.76 -17.09 -37.24
CA ALA A 9 -6.96 -17.60 -36.16
C ALA A 9 -5.92 -16.57 -35.67
N ALA A 10 -5.30 -15.82 -36.59
CA ALA A 10 -4.36 -14.76 -36.23
C ALA A 10 -5.04 -13.60 -35.46
N CYS A 11 -6.27 -13.24 -35.83
CA CYS A 11 -7.04 -12.21 -35.12
C CYS A 11 -7.41 -12.64 -33.70
N LEU A 12 -7.71 -13.92 -33.47
CA LEU A 12 -8.02 -14.44 -32.11
C LEU A 12 -6.80 -14.44 -31.20
N LEU A 13 -5.60 -14.66 -31.71
CA LEU A 13 -4.36 -14.64 -30.92
C LEU A 13 -3.98 -13.23 -30.48
N SER A 14 -4.27 -12.19 -31.26
CA SER A 14 -3.97 -10.82 -30.91
C SER A 14 -4.91 -10.25 -29.85
N ALA A 15 -6.12 -10.80 -29.70
CA ALA A 15 -7.08 -10.36 -28.69
C ALA A 15 -6.66 -10.76 -27.25
N CYS A 16 -5.84 -11.80 -27.07
CA CYS A 16 -5.41 -12.25 -25.74
C CYS A 16 -4.45 -11.27 -25.05
N SER A 17 -3.70 -10.48 -25.79
CA SER A 17 -2.76 -9.51 -25.22
C SER A 17 -3.45 -8.28 -24.62
N LEU A 18 -4.71 -7.98 -24.99
CA LEU A 18 -5.49 -6.88 -24.47
C LEU A 18 -6.16 -7.19 -23.14
N LEU A 19 -6.16 -8.44 -22.70
CA LEU A 19 -6.83 -8.91 -21.49
C LEU A 19 -5.88 -9.14 -20.31
N SER A 20 -4.64 -8.63 -20.39
CA SER A 20 -3.67 -8.76 -19.28
C SER A 20 -4.15 -8.00 -18.05
N PRO A 21 -4.35 -8.69 -16.89
CA PRO A 21 -4.82 -8.03 -15.68
C PRO A 21 -3.81 -7.04 -15.08
N TYR A 22 -2.55 -7.13 -15.48
CA TYR A 22 -1.47 -6.27 -14.98
C TYR A 22 -1.36 -4.94 -15.72
N SER A 23 -2.04 -4.76 -16.86
CA SER A 23 -1.92 -3.55 -17.68
C SER A 23 -2.54 -2.31 -17.03
N HIS A 24 -3.41 -2.47 -16.04
CA HIS A 24 -4.12 -1.38 -15.36
C HIS A 24 -3.59 -1.08 -13.96
N MET A 25 -2.54 -1.78 -13.52
CA MET A 25 -1.96 -1.57 -12.21
C MET A 25 -0.92 -0.47 -12.22
N THR A 26 -0.95 0.37 -11.19
CA THR A 26 0.08 1.39 -10.98
C THR A 26 1.21 0.79 -10.16
N LYS A 27 2.42 0.88 -10.68
CA LYS A 27 3.63 0.41 -9.97
C LYS A 27 4.14 1.52 -9.07
N ILE A 28 4.23 1.23 -7.78
CA ILE A 28 4.74 2.16 -6.78
C ILE A 28 6.04 1.59 -6.23
N ASP A 29 7.07 2.42 -6.21
CA ASP A 29 8.37 2.10 -5.60
C ASP A 29 8.45 2.87 -4.29
N LEU A 30 8.24 2.19 -3.17
CA LEU A 30 8.22 2.80 -1.85
C LEU A 30 9.52 2.48 -1.12
N GLN A 31 10.22 3.54 -0.70
CA GLN A 31 11.42 3.42 0.13
C GLN A 31 11.12 3.91 1.54
N ILE A 32 11.45 3.08 2.53
CA ILE A 32 11.29 3.41 3.93
C ILE A 32 12.65 3.32 4.61
N SER A 33 13.07 4.42 5.25
CA SER A 33 14.31 4.47 6.01
C SER A 33 14.01 4.76 7.46
N ALA A 34 14.49 3.92 8.36
CA ALA A 34 14.39 4.12 9.80
C ALA A 34 15.66 4.75 10.33
N THR A 35 15.51 5.73 11.21
CA THR A 35 16.65 6.28 11.94
C THR A 35 17.16 5.27 12.97
N ASP A 36 18.41 5.45 13.43
CA ASP A 36 18.97 4.62 14.49
C ASP A 36 18.27 4.80 15.84
N SER A 37 17.54 5.91 16.01
CA SER A 37 16.80 6.24 17.23
C SER A 37 15.30 5.92 17.13
N LEU A 38 14.90 5.04 16.22
CA LEU A 38 13.50 4.69 15.96
C LEU A 38 12.82 4.21 17.25
N ASN A 39 11.62 4.74 17.51
CA ASN A 39 10.64 4.22 18.49
C ASN A 39 11.30 3.91 19.87
N PRO A 40 11.88 4.92 20.55
CA PRO A 40 12.62 4.66 21.78
C PRO A 40 11.70 4.15 22.90
N ASP A 41 12.22 3.24 23.73
CA ASP A 41 11.54 2.74 24.91
C ASP A 41 11.67 3.73 26.09
N LEU A 42 11.19 3.35 27.27
CA LEU A 42 11.23 4.19 28.47
C LEU A 42 12.67 4.55 28.91
N HIS A 43 13.66 3.79 28.47
CA HIS A 43 15.08 4.03 28.77
C HIS A 43 15.80 4.69 27.59
N GLY A 44 15.09 5.16 26.59
CA GLY A 44 15.66 5.78 25.39
C GLY A 44 16.31 4.81 24.41
N ARG A 45 16.12 3.52 24.59
CA ARG A 45 16.66 2.52 23.68
C ARG A 45 15.80 2.38 22.42
N PRO A 46 16.38 2.42 21.23
CA PRO A 46 15.64 2.21 19.98
C PRO A 46 14.96 0.86 19.96
N SER A 47 13.77 0.82 19.36
CA SER A 47 12.94 -0.37 19.30
C SER A 47 12.34 -0.53 17.90
N PRO A 48 12.01 -1.76 17.47
CA PRO A 48 11.25 -1.97 16.23
C PRO A 48 9.86 -1.33 16.31
N VAL A 49 9.32 -0.98 15.15
CA VAL A 49 7.96 -0.46 15.00
C VAL A 49 7.20 -1.29 13.97
N VAL A 50 5.94 -1.57 14.25
CA VAL A 50 5.06 -2.23 13.29
C VAL A 50 4.38 -1.16 12.43
N LEU A 51 4.49 -1.33 11.12
CA LEU A 51 3.86 -0.47 10.13
C LEU A 51 2.72 -1.23 9.47
N GLN A 52 1.62 -0.52 9.17
CA GLN A 52 0.57 -1.01 8.29
C GLN A 52 0.53 -0.14 7.04
N LEU A 53 0.59 -0.79 5.89
CA LEU A 53 0.54 -0.19 4.59
C LEU A 53 -0.83 -0.46 4.00
N ILE A 54 -1.57 0.60 3.66
CA ILE A 54 -3.00 0.51 3.35
C ILE A 54 -3.27 1.16 2.00
N GLU A 55 -3.81 0.39 1.06
CA GLU A 55 -4.26 0.93 -0.22
C GLU A 55 -5.71 1.36 -0.11
N LEU A 56 -6.01 2.59 -0.52
CA LEU A 56 -7.30 3.23 -0.33
C LEU A 56 -7.87 3.79 -1.62
N ARG A 57 -9.18 3.65 -1.79
CA ARG A 57 -9.94 4.35 -2.82
C ARG A 57 -10.17 5.81 -2.44
N HIS A 58 -10.60 6.06 -1.21
CA HIS A 58 -10.79 7.38 -0.61
C HIS A 58 -10.10 7.43 0.75
N SER A 59 -9.61 8.60 1.13
CA SER A 59 -8.78 8.76 2.32
C SER A 59 -9.51 9.35 3.53
N VAL A 60 -10.78 9.75 3.40
CA VAL A 60 -11.48 10.52 4.45
C VAL A 60 -11.59 9.72 5.74
N ALA A 61 -12.06 8.48 5.68
CA ALA A 61 -12.18 7.63 6.87
C ALA A 61 -10.83 7.35 7.51
N PHE A 62 -9.80 7.14 6.68
CA PHE A 62 -8.42 6.93 7.15
C PHE A 62 -7.89 8.15 7.91
N GLU A 63 -8.16 9.36 7.43
CA GLU A 63 -7.65 10.58 8.04
C GLU A 63 -8.40 10.97 9.32
N GLN A 64 -9.67 10.57 9.46
CA GLN A 64 -10.50 10.94 10.60
C GLN A 64 -10.47 9.93 11.75
N ALA A 65 -10.10 8.68 11.48
CA ALA A 65 -10.11 7.63 12.50
C ALA A 65 -8.94 7.78 13.47
N ASP A 66 -9.13 7.32 14.71
CA ASP A 66 -8.02 7.25 15.67
C ASP A 66 -7.12 6.04 15.37
N PHE A 67 -5.93 6.04 15.98
CA PHE A 67 -4.94 4.99 15.76
C PHE A 67 -5.46 3.60 16.11
N PHE A 68 -6.09 3.45 17.29
CA PHE A 68 -6.51 2.13 17.75
C PHE A 68 -7.62 1.54 16.90
N ALA A 69 -8.53 2.37 16.41
CA ALA A 69 -9.58 1.94 15.50
C ALA A 69 -8.98 1.44 14.17
N LEU A 70 -8.03 2.18 13.62
CA LEU A 70 -7.35 1.79 12.37
C LEU A 70 -6.54 0.51 12.54
N GLN A 71 -5.83 0.36 13.65
CA GLN A 71 -4.98 -0.79 13.89
C GLN A 71 -5.79 -2.06 14.16
N GLN A 72 -6.82 -1.96 14.99
CA GLN A 72 -7.56 -3.13 15.47
C GLN A 72 -8.72 -3.53 14.56
N ARG A 73 -9.35 -2.55 13.90
CA ARG A 73 -10.56 -2.78 13.10
C ARG A 73 -10.48 -2.09 11.73
N PRO A 74 -9.40 -2.29 10.96
CA PRO A 74 -9.24 -1.56 9.69
C PRO A 74 -10.34 -1.87 8.70
N GLN A 75 -10.80 -3.13 8.64
CA GLN A 75 -11.88 -3.54 7.74
C GLN A 75 -13.19 -2.81 8.02
N GLN A 76 -13.55 -2.68 9.29
CA GLN A 76 -14.79 -2.02 9.70
C GLN A 76 -14.73 -0.51 9.50
N ILE A 77 -13.60 0.09 9.83
CA ILE A 77 -13.42 1.55 9.80
C ILE A 77 -13.27 2.07 8.37
N LEU A 78 -12.55 1.32 7.52
CA LEU A 78 -12.15 1.81 6.21
C LEU A 78 -13.02 1.31 5.05
N SER A 79 -13.80 0.23 5.23
CA SER A 79 -14.69 -0.26 4.17
C SER A 79 -15.75 0.78 3.80
N PRO A 80 -16.09 0.92 2.51
CA PRO A 80 -15.64 0.13 1.35
C PRO A 80 -14.35 0.63 0.69
N ASP A 81 -13.62 1.57 1.29
CA ASP A 81 -12.47 2.23 0.67
C ASP A 81 -11.17 1.44 0.80
N LEU A 82 -11.14 0.45 1.68
CA LEU A 82 -9.97 -0.41 1.88
C LEU A 82 -9.81 -1.39 0.72
N LEU A 83 -8.71 -1.27 -0.02
CA LEU A 83 -8.43 -2.13 -1.17
C LEU A 83 -7.41 -3.21 -0.84
N ALA A 84 -6.39 -2.90 -0.04
CA ALA A 84 -5.38 -3.84 0.39
C ALA A 84 -4.72 -3.37 1.68
N LEU A 85 -4.25 -4.31 2.48
CA LEU A 85 -3.54 -4.03 3.72
C LEU A 85 -2.37 -5.00 3.87
N GLN A 86 -1.21 -4.45 4.21
CA GLN A 86 0.02 -5.21 4.45
C GLN A 86 0.67 -4.70 5.74
N GLU A 87 1.12 -5.63 6.57
CA GLU A 87 1.80 -5.31 7.82
C GLU A 87 3.27 -5.71 7.71
N LEU A 88 4.14 -4.88 8.27
CA LEU A 88 5.58 -5.16 8.31
C LEU A 88 6.20 -4.59 9.58
N GLU A 89 7.32 -5.17 9.99
CA GLU A 89 8.13 -4.65 11.10
C GLU A 89 9.34 -3.93 10.55
N LEU A 90 9.58 -2.72 11.07
CA LEU A 90 10.74 -1.91 10.72
C LEU A 90 11.64 -1.79 11.93
N ARG A 91 12.94 -2.07 11.75
CA ARG A 91 13.94 -2.02 12.81
C ARG A 91 14.73 -0.71 12.76
N PRO A 92 15.31 -0.28 13.92
CA PRO A 92 16.17 0.91 13.93
C PRO A 92 17.31 0.77 12.92
N GLY A 93 17.56 1.84 12.15
CA GLY A 93 18.60 1.88 11.14
C GLY A 93 18.30 1.10 9.85
N GLU A 94 17.17 0.43 9.77
CA GLU A 94 16.80 -0.39 8.61
C GLU A 94 16.34 0.45 7.43
N GLN A 95 16.71 0.02 6.24
CA GLN A 95 16.19 0.57 4.98
C GLN A 95 15.44 -0.54 4.24
N ARG A 96 14.22 -0.26 3.84
CA ARG A 96 13.38 -1.22 3.12
C ARG A 96 12.85 -0.59 1.84
N GLN A 97 12.81 -1.40 0.80
CA GLN A 97 12.23 -1.01 -0.49
C GLN A 97 11.13 -1.97 -0.86
N PHE A 98 9.97 -1.43 -1.22
CA PHE A 98 8.81 -2.21 -1.62
C PHE A 98 8.38 -1.81 -3.02
N LYS A 99 8.10 -2.81 -3.83
CA LYS A 99 7.44 -2.61 -5.13
C LYS A 99 5.99 -3.05 -4.98
N ILE A 100 5.10 -2.09 -5.10
CA ILE A 100 3.66 -2.29 -4.90
C ILE A 100 2.97 -2.17 -6.24
N ALA A 101 2.16 -3.18 -6.60
CA ALA A 101 1.27 -3.11 -7.74
C ALA A 101 -0.12 -2.71 -7.23
N ALA A 102 -0.43 -1.42 -7.26
CA ALA A 102 -1.71 -0.90 -6.82
C ALA A 102 -2.75 -1.05 -7.93
N GLY A 103 -3.95 -1.51 -7.57
CA GLY A 103 -5.05 -1.67 -8.50
C GLY A 103 -5.51 -0.34 -9.10
N PRO A 104 -6.34 -0.37 -10.16
CA PRO A 104 -6.77 0.84 -10.87
C PRO A 104 -7.63 1.77 -10.01
N GLU A 105 -8.21 1.27 -8.94
CA GLU A 105 -9.06 2.05 -8.03
C GLU A 105 -8.29 2.72 -6.90
N ALA A 106 -7.02 2.36 -6.69
CA ALA A 106 -6.20 2.92 -5.63
C ALA A 106 -5.83 4.37 -5.95
N ARG A 107 -6.18 5.27 -5.04
CA ARG A 107 -5.88 6.71 -5.16
C ARG A 107 -4.96 7.19 -4.07
N HIS A 108 -4.89 6.48 -2.95
CA HIS A 108 -4.09 6.86 -1.80
C HIS A 108 -3.42 5.64 -1.20
N LEU A 109 -2.24 5.87 -0.64
CA LEU A 109 -1.51 4.90 0.15
C LEU A 109 -1.40 5.46 1.55
N GLY A 110 -2.00 4.77 2.51
CA GLY A 110 -1.92 5.14 3.92
C GLY A 110 -0.85 4.32 4.63
N LEU A 111 -0.14 4.97 5.52
CA LEU A 111 0.83 4.34 6.42
C LEU A 111 0.48 4.69 7.85
N ILE A 112 0.40 3.69 8.72
CA ILE A 112 0.33 3.91 10.16
C ILE A 112 1.47 3.17 10.85
N ALA A 113 2.04 3.82 11.86
CA ALA A 113 3.15 3.28 12.63
C ALA A 113 2.76 3.16 14.10
N ALA A 114 2.91 1.96 14.66
CA ALA A 114 2.54 1.67 16.05
C ALA A 114 3.64 2.11 17.02
N TYR A 115 3.89 3.42 17.08
CA TYR A 115 4.86 3.99 17.99
C TYR A 115 4.41 3.85 19.45
N ARG A 116 5.38 3.76 20.37
CA ARG A 116 5.10 3.76 21.80
C ARG A 116 4.55 5.09 22.27
N ASP A 117 5.11 6.20 21.76
CA ASP A 117 4.73 7.56 22.13
C ASP A 117 3.86 8.18 21.04
N LEU A 118 2.63 7.71 20.91
CA LEU A 118 1.70 8.19 19.86
C LEU A 118 1.45 9.70 19.94
N PRO A 119 1.25 10.33 21.12
CA PRO A 119 0.92 11.76 21.17
C PRO A 119 2.02 12.67 20.61
N ASN A 120 3.27 12.23 20.64
CA ASN A 120 4.43 13.02 20.22
C ASN A 120 5.04 12.55 18.91
N THR A 121 4.36 11.65 18.18
CA THR A 121 4.87 11.11 16.92
C THR A 121 3.88 11.36 15.79
N ARG A 122 4.43 11.42 14.58
CA ARG A 122 3.63 11.43 13.37
C ARG A 122 3.41 9.99 12.93
N TRP A 123 2.38 9.36 13.48
CA TRP A 123 2.11 7.95 13.28
C TRP A 123 1.29 7.65 12.02
N ARG A 124 0.73 8.67 11.37
CA ARG A 124 -0.12 8.53 10.18
C ARG A 124 0.45 9.36 9.03
N ILE A 125 0.58 8.71 7.85
CA ILE A 125 1.04 9.36 6.63
C ILE A 125 0.12 8.93 5.49
N ARG A 126 -0.23 9.88 4.63
CA ARG A 126 -0.94 9.61 3.38
C ARG A 126 -0.06 10.02 2.20
N LEU A 127 0.04 9.13 1.23
CA LEU A 127 0.67 9.39 -0.06
C LEU A 127 -0.40 9.28 -1.13
N ASP A 128 -0.38 10.19 -2.10
CA ASP A 128 -1.32 10.13 -3.21
C ASP A 128 -0.71 9.31 -4.34
N VAL A 129 -1.52 8.40 -4.89
CA VAL A 129 -1.13 7.54 -5.99
C VAL A 129 -1.57 8.19 -7.28
N GLN A 130 -0.61 8.43 -8.17
CA GLN A 130 -0.92 8.96 -9.49
C GLN A 130 -1.00 7.79 -10.48
N PRO A 131 -2.13 7.62 -11.18
CA PRO A 131 -2.23 6.59 -12.21
C PRO A 131 -1.23 6.93 -13.33
N GLY A 132 -0.35 5.97 -13.60
CA GLY A 132 0.70 6.10 -14.61
C GLY A 132 0.20 5.85 -16.02
#